data_c711e355dc419bd5404b51d1316565c8
#
_entry.id   c711e355dc419bd5404b51d1316565c8
#
_cell.length_a   1.000
_cell.length_b   1.000
_cell.length_c   1.000
_cell.angle_alpha   90.00
_cell.angle_beta   90.00
_cell.angle_gamma   90.00
#
_symmetry.space_group_name_H-M   'P 1'
#
loop_
_entity.id
_entity.type
_entity.pdbx_description
1 polymer ?
#
loop_
_entity_poly.entity_id
_entity_poly.type
_entity_poly.pdbx_seq_one_letter_code
_entity_poly.pdbx_strand_id
1 'polypeptide(L)' 'MTSTVFVKFSYENRVSESIPIQVDLDLTKNSNRKKLLNRLLKSDSNITEVSLIQ' A
#
# COMPACT_ATOMS: atom_id res chain seq x y z
N MET A 1 -15.35 -9.03 3.34
CA MET A 1 -14.55 -9.82 2.39
C MET A 1 -13.13 -9.30 2.36
N THR A 2 -12.16 -10.20 2.36
CA THR A 2 -10.77 -9.79 2.19
C THR A 2 -10.40 -9.83 0.71
N SER A 3 -9.59 -8.88 0.31
CA SER A 3 -9.06 -8.80 -1.06
C SER A 3 -7.55 -8.80 -1.00
N THR A 4 -6.92 -9.41 -1.99
CA THR A 4 -5.47 -9.37 -2.13
C THR A 4 -5.12 -8.24 -3.09
N VAL A 5 -4.25 -7.35 -2.64
CA VAL A 5 -3.74 -6.26 -3.47
C VAL A 5 -2.22 -6.31 -3.47
N PHE A 6 -1.63 -5.87 -4.56
CA PHE A 6 -0.18 -5.76 -4.66
C PHE A 6 0.22 -4.31 -4.40
N VAL A 7 1.24 -4.15 -3.59
CA VAL A 7 1.76 -2.82 -3.25
C VAL A 7 3.24 -2.74 -3.58
N LYS A 8 3.69 -1.56 -3.96
CA LYS A 8 5.11 -1.24 -4.09
C LYS A 8 5.47 -0.17 -3.08
N PHE A 9 6.57 -0.39 -2.38
CA PHE A 9 7.14 0.58 -1.46
C PHE A 9 8.33 1.25 -2.12
N SER A 10 8.36 2.57 -2.08
CA SER A 10 9.50 3.33 -2.54
C SER A 10 10.32 3.78 -1.36
N TYR A 11 11.63 3.63 -1.47
CA TYR A 11 12.61 4.07 -0.50
C TYR A 11 13.48 5.15 -1.15
N GLU A 12 14.35 5.77 -0.37
CA GLU A 12 15.19 6.86 -0.89
C GLU A 12 16.04 6.44 -2.08
N ASN A 13 16.59 5.21 -2.04
CA ASN A 13 17.52 4.73 -3.07
C ASN A 13 17.02 3.52 -3.84
N ARG A 14 15.80 3.07 -3.60
CA ARG A 14 15.31 1.84 -4.25
C ARG A 14 13.80 1.77 -4.21
N VAL A 15 13.25 0.89 -5.03
CA VAL A 15 11.83 0.53 -5.02
C VAL A 15 11.73 -0.97 -4.79
N SER A 16 10.84 -1.40 -3.90
CA SER A 16 10.62 -2.82 -3.65
C SER A 16 9.87 -3.48 -4.80
N GLU A 17 9.91 -4.80 -4.85
CA GLU A 17 9.04 -5.55 -5.74
C GLU A 17 7.60 -5.48 -5.24
N SER A 18 6.66 -5.87 -6.12
CA SER A 18 5.25 -5.96 -5.74
C SER A 18 5.06 -6.99 -4.64
N ILE A 19 4.44 -6.58 -3.55
CA ILE A 19 4.21 -7.43 -2.38
C ILE A 19 2.70 -7.64 -2.25
N PRO A 20 2.21 -8.88 -2.20
CA PRO A 20 0.79 -9.12 -2.00
C PRO A 20 0.42 -8.91 -0.53
N ILE A 21 -0.66 -8.17 -0.30
CA ILE A 21 -1.22 -8.00 1.05
C ILE A 21 -2.72 -8.26 1.01
N GLN A 22 -3.24 -8.73 2.12
CA GLN A 22 -4.68 -8.92 2.26
C GLN A 22 -5.28 -7.74 3.01
N VAL A 23 -6.36 -7.20 2.48
CA VAL A 23 -7.06 -6.07 3.09
C VAL A 23 -8.55 -6.38 3.18
N ASP A 24 -9.16 -5.85 4.21
CA ASP A 24 -10.58 -6.02 4.48
C ASP A 24 -11.31 -4.69 4.30
N LEU A 25 -10.89 -3.91 3.31
CA LEU A 25 -11.48 -2.63 2.98
C LEU A 25 -12.00 -2.66 1.55
N ASP A 26 -13.07 -1.93 1.32
CA ASP A 26 -13.59 -1.73 -0.03
C ASP A 26 -12.73 -0.68 -0.74
N LEU A 27 -11.81 -1.14 -1.57
CA LEU A 27 -10.87 -0.29 -2.27
C LEU A 27 -11.47 0.42 -3.49
N THR A 28 -12.74 0.17 -3.80
CA THR A 28 -13.44 0.98 -4.79
C THR A 28 -13.69 2.40 -4.29
N LYS A 29 -13.64 2.60 -2.98
CA LYS A 29 -13.80 3.91 -2.35
C LYS A 29 -12.45 4.58 -2.15
N ASN A 30 -12.30 5.80 -2.65
CA ASN A 30 -11.07 6.56 -2.53
C ASN A 30 -10.63 6.79 -1.08
N SER A 31 -11.59 7.02 -0.18
CA SER A 31 -11.27 7.23 1.23
C SER A 31 -10.61 6.00 1.86
N ASN A 32 -11.07 4.80 1.49
CA ASN A 32 -10.47 3.56 1.98
C ASN A 32 -9.07 3.34 1.40
N ARG A 33 -8.87 3.67 0.14
CA ARG A 33 -7.55 3.58 -0.49
C ARG A 33 -6.56 4.52 0.19
N LYS A 34 -6.97 5.75 0.47
CA LYS A 34 -6.13 6.72 1.18
C LYS A 34 -5.77 6.25 2.59
N LYS A 35 -6.72 5.67 3.30
CA LYS A 35 -6.47 5.11 4.64
C LYS A 35 -5.44 4.00 4.58
N LEU A 36 -5.56 3.10 3.63
CA LEU A 36 -4.63 2.00 3.46
C LEU A 36 -3.22 2.52 3.13
N LEU A 37 -3.13 3.45 2.18
CA LEU A 37 -1.84 4.05 1.81
C LEU A 37 -1.17 4.74 2.98
N ASN A 38 -1.92 5.51 3.76
CA ASN A 38 -1.40 6.18 4.95
C ASN A 38 -0.89 5.18 5.99
N ARG A 39 -1.64 4.10 6.21
CA ARG A 39 -1.24 3.06 7.15
C ARG A 39 0.07 2.41 6.72
N LEU A 40 0.17 2.07 5.44
CA LEU A 40 1.38 1.43 4.90
C LEU A 40 2.58 2.38 4.92
N LEU A 41 2.35 3.64 4.61
CA LEU A 41 3.41 4.65 4.64
C LEU A 41 3.98 4.83 6.04
N LYS A 42 3.14 4.72 7.05
CA LYS A 42 3.57 4.86 8.45
C LYS A 42 4.16 3.59 9.04
N SER A 43 4.07 2.47 8.34
CA SER A 43 4.57 1.19 8.85
C SER A 43 6.10 1.15 8.93
N ASP A 44 6.79 1.95 8.14
CA ASP A 44 8.24 2.05 8.14
C ASP A 44 8.64 3.49 7.83
N SER A 45 9.46 4.08 8.68
CA SER A 45 9.92 5.46 8.51
C SER A 45 10.81 5.67 7.28
N ASN A 46 11.38 4.59 6.74
CA ASN A 46 12.25 4.67 5.55
C ASN A 46 11.45 4.68 4.24
N ILE A 47 10.16 4.42 4.30
CA ILE A 47 9.31 4.44 3.11
C ILE A 47 9.02 5.89 2.74
N THR A 48 9.31 6.27 1.49
CA THR A 48 9.02 7.60 0.97
C THR A 48 7.70 7.65 0.25
N GLU A 49 7.26 6.53 -0.35
CA GLU A 49 6.01 6.48 -1.08
C GLU A 49 5.49 5.05 -1.12
N VAL A 50 4.18 4.90 -1.20
CA VAL A 50 3.51 3.60 -1.36
C VAL A 50 2.57 3.70 -2.54
N SER A 51 2.61 2.69 -3.42
CA SER A 51 1.73 2.62 -4.58
C SER A 51 0.93 1.33 -4.55
N LEU A 52 -0.35 1.42 -4.89
CA LEU A 52 -1.20 0.25 -5.07
C LEU A 52 -1.18 -0.16 -6.53
N ILE A 53 -0.99 -1.45 -6.76
CA ILE A 53 -0.98 -2.04 -8.09
C ILE A 53 -2.14 -3.01 -8.16
N GLN A 54 -2.98 -2.85 -9.13
CA GLN A 54 -4.08 -3.77 -9.37
C GLN A 54 -3.88 -4.48 -10.70
#